data_5a297f8ca39f503f73aea6bd753caced
#
_entry.id   5a297f8ca39f503f73aea6bd753caced
#
_cell.length_a   1.000
_cell.length_b   1.000
_cell.length_c   1.000
_cell.angle_alpha   90.00
_cell.angle_beta   90.00
_cell.angle_gamma   90.00
#
_symmetry.space_group_name_H-M   'P 1'
#
loop_
_entity.id
_entity.type
_entity.pdbx_description
1 polymer ?
#
loop_
_entity_poly.entity_id
_entity_poly.type
_entity_poly.pdbx_seq_one_letter_code
_entity_poly.pdbx_strand_id
1 'polypeptide(L)'
;FIRGGHAINTPPVRYAAVRLIHAPLVSLGAHQWFTDTTNAYRAYSREYLTHPDVRPLRDVFGGYELLAYLSIRATQLGLKACEVPVTRAYPATGKTPTKISGFKGNSDLMKVLLNALAGKYNP
;
A
#
# COMPACT_ATOMS: atom_id res chain seq x y z
N PHE A 1 -0.95 -7.09 9.85
CA PHE A 1 -2.30 -7.66 9.73
C PHE A 1 -3.12 -7.28 10.94
N ILE A 2 -4.39 -6.97 10.74
CA ILE A 2 -5.35 -6.77 11.84
C ILE A 2 -5.68 -8.11 12.51
N ARG A 3 -6.34 -8.06 13.65
CA ARG A 3 -6.79 -9.26 14.38
C ARG A 3 -7.63 -10.16 13.47
N GLY A 4 -7.28 -11.43 13.40
CA GLY A 4 -7.90 -12.43 12.52
C GLY A 4 -7.22 -12.60 11.15
N GLY A 5 -6.29 -11.72 10.78
CA GLY A 5 -5.47 -11.90 9.57
C GLY A 5 -4.18 -12.66 9.87
N HIS A 6 -3.68 -13.41 8.89
CA HIS A 6 -2.48 -14.24 9.05
C HIS A 6 -1.45 -14.00 7.95
N ALA A 7 -0.17 -13.99 8.35
CA ALA A 7 0.99 -13.95 7.46
C ALA A 7 1.71 -15.29 7.54
N ILE A 8 1.60 -16.12 6.51
CA ILE A 8 2.21 -17.46 6.46
C ILE A 8 3.44 -17.39 5.56
N ASN A 9 4.58 -17.91 6.04
CA ASN A 9 5.86 -17.97 5.32
C ASN A 9 6.31 -16.60 4.77
N THR A 10 5.94 -15.50 5.39
CA THR A 10 6.39 -14.18 4.99
C THR A 10 7.87 -14.01 5.35
N PRO A 11 8.76 -13.63 4.41
CA PRO A 11 10.17 -13.40 4.71
C PRO A 11 10.32 -12.38 5.86
N PRO A 12 11.15 -12.66 6.90
CA PRO A 12 11.22 -11.82 8.10
C PRO A 12 11.58 -10.37 7.82
N VAL A 13 12.55 -10.13 6.92
CA VAL A 13 12.95 -8.77 6.52
C VAL A 13 11.78 -8.02 5.89
N ARG A 14 11.02 -8.67 5.02
CA ARG A 14 9.82 -8.08 4.41
C ARG A 14 8.75 -7.79 5.45
N TYR A 15 8.52 -8.71 6.35
CA TYR A 15 7.56 -8.53 7.45
C TYR A 15 7.90 -7.31 8.31
N ALA A 16 9.17 -7.19 8.71
CA ALA A 16 9.67 -6.06 9.47
C ALA A 16 9.56 -4.73 8.68
N ALA A 17 9.99 -4.70 7.42
CA ALA A 17 9.91 -3.50 6.57
C ALA A 17 8.48 -3.02 6.38
N VAL A 18 7.53 -3.91 6.17
CA VAL A 18 6.11 -3.54 6.04
C VAL A 18 5.58 -2.92 7.33
N ARG A 19 5.88 -3.50 8.49
CA ARG A 19 5.32 -3.07 9.77
C ARG A 19 6.01 -1.87 10.38
N LEU A 20 7.32 -1.73 10.17
CA LEU A 20 8.12 -0.69 10.82
C LEU A 20 8.33 0.54 9.92
N ILE A 21 8.18 0.39 8.62
CA ILE A 21 8.43 1.49 7.67
C ILE A 21 7.20 1.78 6.84
N HIS A 22 6.73 0.81 6.07
CA HIS A 22 5.71 1.04 5.05
C HIS A 22 4.34 1.42 5.66
N ALA A 23 3.83 0.60 6.58
CA ALA A 23 2.54 0.86 7.21
C ALA A 23 2.52 2.17 8.02
N PRO A 24 3.54 2.49 8.85
CA PRO A 24 3.60 3.79 9.53
C PRO A 24 3.62 4.99 8.59
N LEU A 25 4.40 4.94 7.51
CA LEU A 25 4.45 6.04 6.54
C LEU A 25 3.11 6.27 5.84
N VAL A 26 2.46 5.20 5.36
CA VAL A 26 1.13 5.32 4.77
C VAL A 26 0.10 5.80 5.79
N SER A 27 0.17 5.30 7.02
CA SER A 27 -0.71 5.71 8.12
C SER A 27 -0.57 7.20 8.44
N LEU A 28 0.65 7.72 8.41
CA LEU A 28 0.93 9.15 8.60
C LEU A 28 0.25 9.99 7.51
N GLY A 29 0.42 9.62 6.24
CA GLY A 29 -0.17 10.35 5.12
C GLY A 29 -1.69 10.25 5.06
N ALA A 30 -2.23 9.14 5.53
CA ALA A 30 -3.66 8.87 5.57
C ALA A 30 -4.35 9.45 6.83
N HIS A 31 -3.60 9.89 7.82
CA HIS A 31 -4.13 10.27 9.14
C HIS A 31 -4.99 9.16 9.77
N GLN A 32 -4.72 7.91 9.40
CA GLN A 32 -5.42 6.73 9.87
C GLN A 32 -4.44 5.56 9.97
N TRP A 33 -4.53 4.77 11.03
CA TRP A 33 -3.65 3.61 11.22
C TRP A 33 -4.00 2.47 10.26
N PHE A 34 -2.99 1.98 9.55
CA PHE A 34 -3.02 0.76 8.74
C PHE A 34 -1.97 -0.23 9.23
N THR A 35 -2.26 -1.53 9.10
CA THR A 35 -1.35 -2.60 9.53
C THR A 35 -0.56 -3.22 8.40
N ASP A 36 -1.13 -3.31 7.19
CA ASP A 36 -0.46 -3.79 5.98
C ASP A 36 -1.03 -3.12 4.72
N THR A 37 -0.29 -2.19 4.18
CA THR A 37 -0.65 -1.46 2.96
C THR A 37 0.04 -1.99 1.70
N THR A 38 0.79 -3.10 1.80
CA THR A 38 1.46 -3.74 0.66
C THR A 38 0.63 -4.84 0.00
N ASN A 39 -0.49 -5.22 0.60
CA ASN A 39 -1.38 -6.21 0.04
C ASN A 39 -2.21 -5.59 -1.09
N ALA A 40 -2.23 -6.25 -2.25
CA ALA A 40 -3.03 -5.83 -3.41
C ALA A 40 -4.49 -6.30 -3.35
N TYR A 41 -4.87 -7.06 -2.32
CA TYR A 41 -6.27 -7.48 -2.13
C TYR A 41 -7.09 -6.30 -1.59
N ARG A 42 -7.76 -5.59 -2.51
CA ARG A 42 -8.41 -4.32 -2.23
C ARG A 42 -9.73 -4.17 -2.98
N ALA A 43 -10.66 -3.45 -2.38
CA ALA A 43 -11.88 -3.00 -3.02
C ALA A 43 -12.03 -1.48 -2.83
N TYR A 44 -12.57 -0.84 -3.84
CA TYR A 44 -12.82 0.61 -3.84
C TYR A 44 -14.25 0.88 -4.26
N SER A 45 -14.90 1.85 -3.64
CA SER A 45 -16.22 2.30 -4.08
C SER A 45 -16.12 3.00 -5.44
N ARG A 46 -17.21 2.92 -6.21
CA ARG A 46 -17.32 3.68 -7.46
C ARG A 46 -17.20 5.19 -7.20
N GLU A 47 -17.87 5.67 -6.17
CA GLU A 47 -17.80 7.08 -5.75
C GLU A 47 -16.36 7.56 -5.58
N TYR A 48 -15.53 6.78 -4.89
CA TYR A 48 -14.12 7.09 -4.69
C TYR A 48 -13.34 7.13 -6.02
N LEU A 49 -13.49 6.10 -6.85
CA LEU A 49 -12.73 6.01 -8.11
C LEU A 49 -13.15 7.06 -9.15
N THR A 50 -14.40 7.55 -9.09
CA THR A 50 -14.90 8.59 -10.00
C THR A 50 -14.81 10.01 -9.41
N HIS A 51 -14.27 10.14 -8.18
CA HIS A 51 -14.12 11.45 -7.55
C HIS A 51 -13.18 12.35 -8.36
N PRO A 52 -13.53 13.63 -8.60
CA PRO A 52 -12.74 14.54 -9.44
C PRO A 52 -11.30 14.75 -8.92
N ASP A 53 -11.10 14.66 -7.61
CA ASP A 53 -9.80 14.84 -6.95
C ASP A 53 -9.03 13.51 -6.75
N VAL A 54 -9.45 12.42 -7.39
CA VAL A 54 -8.75 11.12 -7.34
C VAL A 54 -8.09 10.78 -8.66
N ARG A 55 -8.83 10.76 -9.75
CA ARG A 55 -8.34 10.51 -11.11
C ARG A 55 -7.33 9.35 -11.19
N PRO A 56 -7.75 8.10 -10.91
CA PRO A 56 -6.82 6.97 -10.80
C PRO A 56 -6.25 6.49 -12.14
N LEU A 57 -6.82 6.93 -13.27
CA LEU A 57 -6.44 6.50 -14.62
C LEU A 57 -5.49 7.51 -15.31
N ARG A 58 -4.52 8.04 -14.57
CA ARG A 58 -3.49 8.95 -15.10
C ARG A 58 -2.19 8.19 -15.37
N ASP A 59 -1.43 8.64 -16.37
CA ASP A 59 -0.16 8.03 -16.80
C ASP A 59 0.93 8.03 -15.71
N VAL A 60 0.78 8.86 -14.67
CA VAL A 60 1.68 8.91 -13.52
C VAL A 60 1.69 7.59 -12.71
N PHE A 61 0.70 6.73 -12.92
CA PHE A 61 0.54 5.47 -12.20
C PHE A 61 1.02 4.27 -13.03
N GLY A 62 2.31 4.21 -13.34
CA GLY A 62 2.92 3.12 -14.09
C GLY A 62 3.34 1.90 -13.27
N GLY A 63 3.33 1.98 -11.94
CA GLY A 63 3.84 0.93 -11.06
C GLY A 63 3.08 0.81 -9.75
N TYR A 64 3.82 0.94 -8.64
CA TYR A 64 3.26 0.80 -7.29
C TYR A 64 2.63 2.09 -6.74
N GLU A 65 2.72 3.19 -7.47
CA GLU A 65 2.27 4.53 -7.08
C GLU A 65 0.79 4.54 -6.75
N LEU A 66 -0.03 3.90 -7.59
CA LEU A 66 -1.49 3.86 -7.44
C LEU A 66 -1.93 3.27 -6.11
N LEU A 67 -1.29 2.19 -5.65
CA LEU A 67 -1.68 1.53 -4.40
C LEU A 67 -1.40 2.42 -3.19
N ALA A 68 -0.25 3.07 -3.16
CA ALA A 68 0.11 4.00 -2.09
C ALA A 68 -0.80 5.24 -2.10
N TYR A 69 -0.98 5.83 -3.28
CA TYR A 69 -1.84 6.99 -3.49
C TYR A 69 -3.28 6.72 -3.05
N LEU A 70 -3.91 5.66 -3.53
CA LEU A 70 -5.30 5.36 -3.19
C LEU A 70 -5.51 5.06 -1.69
N SER A 71 -4.49 4.50 -1.01
CA SER A 71 -4.58 4.29 0.44
C SER A 71 -4.61 5.60 1.21
N ILE A 72 -3.80 6.57 0.80
CA ILE A 72 -3.65 7.87 1.47
C ILE A 72 -4.81 8.81 1.09
N ARG A 73 -5.13 8.87 -0.19
CA ARG A 73 -6.07 9.86 -0.72
C ARG A 73 -7.51 9.68 -0.22
N ALA A 74 -7.95 8.43 0.00
CA ALA A 74 -9.30 8.16 0.47
C ALA A 74 -9.62 8.91 1.76
N THR A 75 -8.78 8.78 2.74
CA THR A 75 -8.97 9.42 4.07
C THR A 75 -8.74 10.93 4.02
N GLN A 76 -7.82 11.40 3.19
CA GLN A 76 -7.63 12.84 2.96
C GLN A 76 -8.87 13.52 2.38
N LEU A 77 -9.68 12.80 1.62
CA LEU A 77 -10.97 13.27 1.11
C LEU A 77 -12.15 13.03 2.08
N GLY A 78 -11.87 12.62 3.31
CA GLY A 78 -12.89 12.35 4.31
C GLY A 78 -13.66 11.06 4.10
N LEU A 79 -13.23 10.20 3.16
CA LEU A 79 -13.86 8.92 2.92
C LEU A 79 -13.39 7.87 3.93
N LYS A 80 -14.28 6.93 4.24
CA LYS A 80 -13.99 5.86 5.19
C LYS A 80 -13.15 4.77 4.52
N ALA A 81 -11.97 4.49 5.09
CA ALA A 81 -11.17 3.34 4.75
C ALA A 81 -11.18 2.33 5.91
N CYS A 82 -11.18 1.04 5.61
CA CYS A 82 -11.10 -0.01 6.63
C CYS A 82 -10.22 -1.16 6.14
N GLU A 83 -9.62 -1.87 7.08
CA GLU A 83 -8.93 -3.13 6.83
C GLU A 83 -9.84 -4.30 7.16
N VAL A 84 -9.77 -5.35 6.36
CA VAL A 84 -10.44 -6.63 6.62
C VAL A 84 -9.40 -7.72 6.86
N PRO A 85 -9.66 -8.69 7.76
CA PRO A 85 -8.73 -9.77 8.02
C PRO A 85 -8.61 -10.68 6.80
N VAL A 86 -7.36 -10.88 6.35
CA VAL A 86 -7.04 -11.78 5.25
C VAL A 86 -5.83 -12.64 5.61
N THR A 87 -5.75 -13.82 5.02
CA THR A 87 -4.56 -14.67 5.11
C THR A 87 -3.72 -14.48 3.86
N ARG A 88 -2.44 -14.10 4.03
CA ARG A 88 -1.47 -14.07 2.95
C ARG A 88 -0.41 -15.13 3.19
N ALA A 89 -0.35 -16.11 2.29
CA ALA A 89 0.64 -17.17 2.32
C ALA A 89 1.66 -17.02 1.21
N TYR A 90 2.93 -17.18 1.53
CA TYR A 90 4.01 -17.35 0.57
C TYR A 90 4.33 -18.84 0.43
N PRO A 91 4.87 -19.28 -0.72
CA PRO A 91 5.34 -20.65 -0.88
C PRO A 91 6.34 -21.01 0.23
N ALA A 92 6.23 -22.22 0.77
CA ALA A 92 7.14 -22.72 1.80
C ALA A 92 8.56 -22.92 1.25
N THR A 93 8.67 -23.17 -0.06
CA THR A 93 9.92 -23.42 -0.78
C THR A 93 9.95 -22.62 -2.09
N GLY A 94 11.16 -22.27 -2.54
CA GLY A 94 11.35 -21.54 -3.80
C GLY A 94 11.47 -20.02 -3.62
N LYS A 95 11.52 -19.30 -4.74
CA LYS A 95 11.64 -17.83 -4.73
C LYS A 95 10.31 -17.18 -4.37
N THR A 96 10.36 -16.19 -3.48
CA THR A 96 9.22 -15.33 -3.19
C THR A 96 8.77 -14.64 -4.48
N PRO A 97 7.51 -14.78 -4.92
CA PRO A 97 7.01 -14.11 -6.10
C PRO A 97 6.90 -12.60 -5.81
N THR A 98 7.92 -11.86 -6.22
CA THR A 98 7.96 -10.40 -6.06
C THR A 98 8.65 -9.76 -7.26
N LYS A 99 8.09 -8.64 -7.71
CA LYS A 99 8.74 -7.77 -8.71
C LYS A 99 9.72 -6.78 -8.05
N ILE A 100 9.66 -6.65 -6.73
CA ILE A 100 10.57 -5.79 -5.95
C ILE A 100 11.72 -6.67 -5.50
N SER A 101 12.88 -6.50 -6.08
CA SER A 101 14.09 -7.22 -5.70
C SER A 101 15.27 -6.26 -5.55
N GLY A 102 16.14 -6.59 -4.59
CA GLY A 102 17.38 -5.87 -4.37
C GLY A 102 17.21 -4.46 -3.76
N PHE A 103 18.31 -3.77 -3.63
CA PHE A 103 18.40 -2.44 -3.04
C PHE A 103 17.65 -1.38 -3.88
N LYS A 104 17.77 -1.46 -5.21
CA LYS A 104 17.12 -0.52 -6.13
C LYS A 104 15.59 -0.58 -6.01
N GLY A 105 15.00 -1.78 -6.02
CA GLY A 105 13.55 -1.93 -5.92
C GLY A 105 12.99 -1.41 -4.59
N ASN A 106 13.72 -1.57 -3.49
CA ASN A 106 13.32 -1.02 -2.19
C ASN A 106 13.45 0.51 -2.15
N SER A 107 14.50 1.07 -2.76
CA SER A 107 14.69 2.52 -2.88
C SER A 107 13.59 3.15 -3.73
N ASP A 108 13.22 2.54 -4.84
CA ASP A 108 12.15 3.03 -5.72
C ASP A 108 10.79 3.00 -5.00
N LEU A 109 10.51 1.94 -4.26
CA LEU A 109 9.30 1.86 -3.42
C LEU A 109 9.28 2.97 -2.35
N MET A 110 10.40 3.26 -1.72
CA MET A 110 10.51 4.35 -0.74
C MET A 110 10.24 5.71 -1.38
N LYS A 111 10.79 5.97 -2.56
CA LYS A 111 10.50 7.20 -3.32
C LYS A 111 9.01 7.33 -3.65
N VAL A 112 8.38 6.24 -4.06
CA VAL A 112 6.92 6.19 -4.31
C VAL A 112 6.15 6.61 -3.06
N LEU A 113 6.49 6.06 -1.90
CA LEU A 113 5.83 6.40 -0.63
C LEU A 113 6.02 7.87 -0.25
N LEU A 114 7.25 8.37 -0.33
CA LEU A 114 7.56 9.76 0.00
C LEU A 114 6.86 10.74 -0.95
N ASN A 115 6.79 10.41 -2.24
CA ASN A 115 6.06 11.20 -3.22
C ASN A 115 4.55 11.20 -2.95
N ALA A 116 3.98 10.05 -2.56
CA ALA A 116 2.58 9.95 -2.18
C ALA A 116 2.27 10.79 -0.92
N LEU A 117 3.14 10.73 0.09
CA LEU A 117 3.06 11.55 1.31
C LEU A 117 3.12 13.06 0.99
N ALA A 118 4.02 13.44 0.08
CA ALA A 118 4.18 14.84 -0.36
C ALA A 118 3.05 15.32 -1.30
N GLY A 119 2.05 14.49 -1.58
CA GLY A 119 0.92 14.84 -2.46
C GLY A 119 1.27 14.96 -3.94
N LYS A 120 2.45 14.48 -4.38
CA LYS A 120 2.89 14.60 -5.77
C LYS A 120 2.02 13.84 -6.78
N TYR A 121 1.19 12.93 -6.30
CA TYR A 121 0.24 12.18 -7.12
C TYR A 121 -1.18 12.76 -7.07
N ASN A 122 -1.40 13.87 -6.37
CA ASN A 122 -2.68 14.54 -6.39
C ASN A 122 -2.94 15.16 -7.77
N PRO A 123 -4.22 15.25 -8.23
CA PRO A 123 -4.57 15.90 -9.51
C PRO A 123 -4.23 17.37 -9.53
#